data_65def2b4cd55120af2fd374369fcc7e6
#
_entry.id   65def2b4cd55120af2fd374369fcc7e6
#
_cell.length_a   1.000
_cell.length_b   1.000
_cell.length_c   1.000
_cell.angle_alpha   90.00
_cell.angle_beta   90.00
_cell.angle_gamma   90.00
#
_symmetry.space_group_name_H-M   'P 1'
#
loop_
_entity.id
_entity.type
_entity.pdbx_description
1 polymer ?
#
loop_
_entity_poly.entity_id
_entity_poly.type
_entity_poly.pdbx_seq_one_letter_code
_entity_poly.pdbx_strand_id
1 'polypeptide(L)'
;AASDVYKRQGHFYWDIYELYRHIVEGLKLAARKEDVEITSIGIDTWGVDFVCVGKDGGFLRQPYAYRDPHTMGAPDAFFTRVPRSHVYGWTGIQVMNFNSLFQLDTLRRNHDSALTAADKILFMPDALSYMLTGEMVTEYTIASTAQLVNANTRKLEDALLNELGLTQAHFGRFVYPGDRVGVLTKEVQRMTGLGDIPVIAVAGHDTA
;
A
#
# COMPACT_ATOMS: atom_id res chain seq x y z
N ALA A 1 -14.34 -1.47 -14.19
CA ALA A 1 -13.96 -1.03 -12.86
C ALA A 1 -14.57 -1.87 -11.70
N ALA A 2 -15.46 -2.80 -11.96
CA ALA A 2 -16.09 -3.64 -10.91
C ALA A 2 -15.50 -5.05 -10.82
N SER A 3 -14.54 -5.41 -11.66
CA SER A 3 -13.94 -6.75 -11.73
C SER A 3 -12.81 -6.99 -10.73
N ASP A 4 -12.22 -5.93 -10.20
CA ASP A 4 -11.02 -6.02 -9.37
C ASP A 4 -11.31 -6.17 -7.87
N VAL A 5 -12.60 -6.06 -7.49
CA VAL A 5 -13.10 -6.34 -6.13
C VAL A 5 -13.99 -7.55 -6.17
N TYR A 6 -13.69 -8.54 -5.34
CA TYR A 6 -14.53 -9.70 -5.18
C TYR A 6 -14.96 -9.92 -3.73
N LYS A 7 -16.07 -10.61 -3.53
CA LYS A 7 -16.60 -10.94 -2.22
C LYS A 7 -16.32 -12.41 -1.89
N ARG A 8 -15.68 -12.64 -0.74
CA ARG A 8 -15.45 -13.99 -0.21
C ARG A 8 -15.75 -14.02 1.29
N GLN A 9 -16.55 -14.99 1.72
CA GLN A 9 -16.91 -15.20 3.13
C GLN A 9 -17.46 -13.94 3.83
N GLY A 10 -18.20 -13.11 3.10
CA GLY A 10 -18.76 -11.86 3.63
C GLY A 10 -17.88 -10.64 3.52
N HIS A 11 -16.62 -10.79 3.12
CA HIS A 11 -15.63 -9.71 2.99
C HIS A 11 -15.36 -9.32 1.55
N PHE A 12 -14.95 -8.07 1.35
CA PHE A 12 -14.54 -7.51 0.08
C PHE A 12 -13.01 -7.43 0.01
N TYR A 13 -12.44 -7.94 -1.10
CA TYR A 13 -11.01 -7.94 -1.36
C TYR A 13 -10.70 -7.34 -2.72
N TRP A 14 -9.56 -6.66 -2.84
CA TRP A 14 -8.98 -6.36 -4.14
C TRP A 14 -8.25 -7.59 -4.67
N ASP A 15 -8.38 -7.86 -5.98
CA ASP A 15 -7.53 -8.84 -6.64
C ASP A 15 -6.25 -8.17 -7.15
N ILE A 16 -5.23 -8.13 -6.29
CA ILE A 16 -3.97 -7.45 -6.63
C ILE A 16 -3.25 -8.11 -7.82
N TYR A 17 -3.41 -9.41 -8.00
CA TYR A 17 -2.81 -10.12 -9.14
C TYR A 17 -3.54 -9.80 -10.45
N GLU A 18 -4.85 -9.58 -10.41
CA GLU A 18 -5.61 -9.09 -11.55
C GLU A 18 -5.18 -7.67 -11.94
N LEU A 19 -5.06 -6.78 -10.94
CA LEU A 19 -4.54 -5.42 -11.15
C LEU A 19 -3.14 -5.44 -11.78
N TYR A 20 -2.24 -6.25 -11.26
CA TYR A 20 -0.89 -6.42 -11.82
C TYR A 20 -0.94 -6.92 -13.28
N ARG A 21 -1.80 -7.91 -13.58
CA ARG A 21 -1.97 -8.44 -14.94
C ARG A 21 -2.41 -7.34 -15.90
N HIS A 22 -3.35 -6.50 -15.50
CA HIS A 22 -3.79 -5.36 -16.31
C HIS A 22 -2.69 -4.32 -16.51
N ILE A 23 -1.87 -4.05 -15.50
CA ILE A 23 -0.70 -3.18 -15.64
C ILE A 23 0.27 -3.74 -16.69
N VAL A 24 0.60 -5.02 -16.59
CA VAL A 24 1.52 -5.69 -17.55
C VAL A 24 0.96 -5.63 -18.97
N GLU A 25 -0.34 -5.89 -19.16
CA GLU A 25 -0.97 -5.77 -20.48
C GLU A 25 -0.96 -4.33 -21.01
N GLY A 26 -1.22 -3.34 -20.14
CA GLY A 26 -1.11 -1.92 -20.52
C GLY A 26 0.31 -1.54 -20.95
N LEU A 27 1.33 -2.02 -20.22
CA LEU A 27 2.74 -1.79 -20.57
C LEU A 27 3.12 -2.46 -21.91
N LYS A 28 2.64 -3.67 -22.20
CA LYS A 28 2.80 -4.30 -23.51
C LYS A 28 2.21 -3.49 -24.65
N LEU A 29 1.02 -2.92 -24.43
CA LEU A 29 0.37 -2.08 -25.44
C LEU A 29 1.14 -0.78 -25.66
N ALA A 30 1.65 -0.18 -24.57
CA ALA A 30 2.46 1.03 -24.64
C ALA A 30 3.80 0.78 -25.37
N ALA A 31 4.46 -0.34 -25.07
CA ALA A 31 5.73 -0.73 -25.70
C ALA A 31 5.66 -0.93 -27.24
N ARG A 32 4.45 -1.14 -27.79
CA ARG A 32 4.22 -1.35 -29.24
C ARG A 32 3.98 -0.05 -30.02
N LYS A 33 3.91 1.10 -29.34
CA LYS A 33 3.70 2.39 -30.00
C LYS A 33 5.02 2.87 -30.60
N GLU A 34 5.06 2.99 -31.94
CA GLU A 34 6.27 3.31 -32.68
C GLU A 34 6.78 4.75 -32.45
N ASP A 35 5.88 5.68 -32.15
CA ASP A 35 6.21 7.11 -32.00
C ASP A 35 6.37 7.55 -30.52
N VAL A 36 6.50 6.62 -29.59
CA VAL A 36 6.55 6.93 -28.17
C VAL A 36 7.73 6.20 -27.51
N GLU A 37 8.64 6.95 -26.93
CA GLU A 37 9.68 6.43 -26.05
C GLU A 37 9.17 6.45 -24.60
N ILE A 38 9.13 5.28 -23.96
CA ILE A 38 8.78 5.19 -22.53
C ILE A 38 10.06 5.35 -21.72
N THR A 39 10.15 6.44 -20.98
CA THR A 39 11.34 6.79 -20.18
C THR A 39 11.18 6.47 -18.68
N SER A 40 9.95 6.37 -18.20
CA SER A 40 9.66 6.04 -16.80
C SER A 40 8.22 5.52 -16.64
N ILE A 41 7.96 4.90 -15.49
CA ILE A 41 6.65 4.44 -15.06
C ILE A 41 6.37 5.02 -13.67
N GLY A 42 5.19 5.58 -13.45
CA GLY A 42 4.66 5.98 -12.16
C GLY A 42 3.38 5.22 -11.85
N ILE A 43 3.12 4.93 -10.57
CA ILE A 43 1.90 4.25 -10.12
C ILE A 43 1.25 5.08 -9.02
N ASP A 44 0.00 5.43 -9.21
CA ASP A 44 -0.90 5.97 -8.20
C ASP A 44 -2.13 5.07 -8.05
N THR A 45 -2.72 5.09 -6.87
CA THR A 45 -3.92 4.31 -6.54
C THR A 45 -4.80 5.06 -5.54
N TRP A 46 -5.89 4.43 -5.11
CA TRP A 46 -6.65 4.88 -3.95
C TRP A 46 -5.83 4.71 -2.64
N GLY A 47 -6.23 5.44 -1.60
CA GLY A 47 -5.58 5.42 -0.28
C GLY A 47 -5.92 4.23 0.60
N VAL A 48 -5.27 4.16 1.73
CA VAL A 48 -5.51 3.38 2.95
C VAL A 48 -5.33 1.87 2.90
N ASP A 49 -5.46 1.23 1.74
CA ASP A 49 -5.35 -0.23 1.63
C ASP A 49 -3.89 -0.68 1.48
N PHE A 50 -3.61 -1.89 1.94
CA PHE A 50 -2.26 -2.44 1.99
C PHE A 50 -2.25 -3.97 1.86
N VAL A 51 -1.09 -4.52 1.55
CA VAL A 51 -0.81 -5.96 1.61
C VAL A 51 0.20 -6.29 2.69
N CYS A 52 0.07 -7.47 3.28
CA CYS A 52 1.07 -8.08 4.14
C CYS A 52 1.98 -8.98 3.31
N VAL A 53 3.29 -8.79 3.44
CA VAL A 53 4.32 -9.54 2.71
C VAL A 53 5.08 -10.42 3.69
N GLY A 54 5.25 -11.68 3.34
CA GLY A 54 6.03 -12.63 4.12
C GLY A 54 7.55 -12.46 3.93
N LYS A 55 8.34 -13.15 4.76
CA LYS A 55 9.81 -13.13 4.69
C LYS A 55 10.37 -13.65 3.35
N ASP A 56 9.59 -14.44 2.64
CA ASP A 56 9.91 -14.95 1.30
C ASP A 56 9.57 -13.99 0.17
N GLY A 57 9.02 -12.81 0.49
CA GLY A 57 8.58 -11.80 -0.45
C GLY A 57 7.18 -12.06 -1.04
N GLY A 58 6.51 -13.14 -0.66
CA GLY A 58 5.16 -13.48 -1.12
C GLY A 58 4.08 -12.68 -0.40
N PHE A 59 2.99 -12.34 -1.10
CA PHE A 59 1.82 -11.76 -0.47
C PHE A 59 1.05 -12.83 0.33
N LEU A 60 0.85 -12.56 1.60
CA LEU A 60 0.23 -13.52 2.53
C LEU A 60 -1.27 -13.65 2.36
N ARG A 61 -1.91 -12.61 1.81
CA ARG A 61 -3.34 -12.58 1.50
C ARG A 61 -3.62 -11.45 0.51
N GLN A 62 -4.74 -11.55 -0.21
CA GLN A 62 -5.34 -10.43 -0.95
C GLN A 62 -5.71 -9.29 0.02
N PRO A 63 -5.46 -8.03 -0.33
CA PRO A 63 -5.78 -6.89 0.52
C PRO A 63 -7.30 -6.73 0.68
N TYR A 64 -7.74 -6.36 1.88
CA TYR A 64 -9.11 -5.92 2.06
C TYR A 64 -9.38 -4.66 1.22
N ALA A 65 -10.57 -4.57 0.66
CA ALA A 65 -11.03 -3.31 0.10
C ALA A 65 -11.50 -2.39 1.22
N TYR A 66 -11.15 -1.12 1.19
CA TYR A 66 -11.46 -0.14 2.26
C TYR A 66 -12.96 -0.01 2.58
N ARG A 67 -13.83 -0.45 1.66
CA ARG A 67 -15.29 -0.49 1.86
C ARG A 67 -15.78 -1.75 2.57
N ASP A 68 -14.87 -2.65 2.93
CA ASP A 68 -15.22 -3.83 3.71
C ASP A 68 -15.70 -3.43 5.12
N PRO A 69 -16.76 -4.04 5.64
CA PRO A 69 -17.29 -3.68 6.95
C PRO A 69 -16.43 -4.16 8.14
N HIS A 70 -15.29 -4.83 7.93
CA HIS A 70 -14.47 -5.38 9.03
C HIS A 70 -13.96 -4.32 10.01
N THR A 71 -13.90 -3.06 9.60
CA THR A 71 -13.46 -1.93 10.44
C THR A 71 -14.61 -1.16 11.11
N MET A 72 -15.84 -1.66 11.02
CA MET A 72 -16.98 -1.03 11.70
C MET A 72 -16.74 -0.99 13.21
N GLY A 73 -16.84 0.23 13.82
CA GLY A 73 -16.57 0.46 15.24
C GLY A 73 -15.08 0.43 15.64
N ALA A 74 -14.16 0.21 14.69
CA ALA A 74 -12.73 0.16 14.98
C ALA A 74 -12.16 1.48 15.55
N PRO A 75 -12.54 2.69 15.08
CA PRO A 75 -12.09 3.93 15.70
C PRO A 75 -12.46 4.04 17.19
N ASP A 76 -13.71 3.72 17.54
CA ASP A 76 -14.16 3.79 18.94
C ASP A 76 -13.36 2.82 19.82
N ALA A 77 -13.14 1.59 19.35
CA ALA A 77 -12.34 0.61 20.06
C ALA A 77 -10.87 1.05 20.21
N PHE A 78 -10.28 1.68 19.19
CA PHE A 78 -8.90 2.19 19.24
C PHE A 78 -8.77 3.35 20.22
N PHE A 79 -9.72 4.29 20.20
CA PHE A 79 -9.69 5.49 21.05
C PHE A 79 -9.93 5.22 22.54
N THR A 80 -10.29 4.00 22.92
CA THR A 80 -10.25 3.60 24.35
C THR A 80 -8.83 3.48 24.90
N ARG A 81 -7.82 3.30 24.03
CA ARG A 81 -6.41 3.12 24.39
C ARG A 81 -5.56 4.35 24.07
N VAL A 82 -5.81 4.98 22.92
CA VAL A 82 -5.08 6.19 22.49
C VAL A 82 -6.07 7.32 22.27
N PRO A 83 -5.98 8.45 22.98
CA PRO A 83 -6.91 9.57 22.82
C PRO A 83 -6.96 10.08 21.37
N ARG A 84 -8.17 10.33 20.85
CA ARG A 84 -8.39 10.83 19.49
C ARG A 84 -7.60 12.12 19.21
N SER A 85 -7.49 13.00 20.21
CA SER A 85 -6.73 14.26 20.11
C SER A 85 -5.25 14.02 19.86
N HIS A 86 -4.67 12.97 20.44
CA HIS A 86 -3.26 12.61 20.22
C HIS A 86 -3.07 12.11 18.78
N VAL A 87 -3.91 11.17 18.33
CA VAL A 87 -3.83 10.65 16.96
C VAL A 87 -3.96 11.77 15.93
N TYR A 88 -4.95 12.65 16.10
CA TYR A 88 -5.12 13.81 15.21
C TYR A 88 -3.95 14.80 15.32
N GLY A 89 -3.49 15.08 16.54
CA GLY A 89 -2.36 16.00 16.77
C GLY A 89 -1.06 15.53 16.12
N TRP A 90 -0.82 14.22 16.06
CA TRP A 90 0.34 13.66 15.38
C TRP A 90 0.18 13.63 13.86
N THR A 91 -0.98 13.21 13.37
CA THR A 91 -1.16 12.87 11.95
C THR A 91 -1.84 13.95 11.12
N GLY A 92 -2.67 14.81 11.73
CA GLY A 92 -3.49 15.78 11.01
C GLY A 92 -4.58 15.19 10.10
N ILE A 93 -4.77 13.87 10.13
CA ILE A 93 -5.66 13.17 9.20
C ILE A 93 -7.05 13.00 9.81
N GLN A 94 -8.07 13.24 8.98
CA GLN A 94 -9.46 12.98 9.34
C GLN A 94 -9.68 11.51 9.70
N VAL A 95 -10.38 11.26 10.79
CA VAL A 95 -10.72 9.92 11.25
C VAL A 95 -11.83 9.35 10.38
N MET A 96 -11.48 8.30 9.64
CA MET A 96 -12.40 7.45 8.89
C MET A 96 -12.18 6.00 9.33
N ASN A 97 -13.26 5.23 9.47
CA ASN A 97 -13.16 3.85 9.96
C ASN A 97 -12.24 2.96 9.11
N PHE A 98 -12.07 3.28 7.84
CA PHE A 98 -11.24 2.55 6.89
C PHE A 98 -9.78 3.00 6.83
N ASN A 99 -9.34 4.02 7.59
CA ASN A 99 -7.90 4.38 7.60
C ASN A 99 -7.06 3.16 8.01
N SER A 100 -5.87 3.03 7.43
CA SER A 100 -5.01 1.86 7.64
C SER A 100 -4.73 1.59 9.13
N LEU A 101 -4.62 2.64 9.95
CA LEU A 101 -4.52 2.54 11.41
C LEU A 101 -5.59 1.60 11.99
N PHE A 102 -6.85 1.80 11.61
CA PHE A 102 -7.98 1.03 12.15
C PHE A 102 -8.12 -0.34 11.49
N GLN A 103 -7.71 -0.46 10.22
CA GLN A 103 -7.61 -1.77 9.56
C GLN A 103 -6.57 -2.63 10.28
N LEU A 104 -5.36 -2.11 10.50
CA LEU A 104 -4.27 -2.81 11.21
C LEU A 104 -4.66 -3.16 12.64
N ASP A 105 -5.30 -2.24 13.38
CA ASP A 105 -5.77 -2.52 14.74
C ASP A 105 -6.82 -3.63 14.76
N THR A 106 -7.73 -3.64 13.81
CA THR A 106 -8.73 -4.70 13.68
C THR A 106 -8.08 -6.05 13.41
N LEU A 107 -7.13 -6.11 12.47
CA LEU A 107 -6.40 -7.34 12.17
C LEU A 107 -5.61 -7.82 13.39
N ARG A 108 -4.93 -6.91 14.11
CA ARG A 108 -4.20 -7.24 15.32
C ARG A 108 -5.11 -7.83 16.41
N ARG A 109 -6.23 -7.16 16.70
CA ARG A 109 -7.19 -7.62 17.72
C ARG A 109 -7.82 -8.98 17.38
N ASN A 110 -7.98 -9.26 16.10
CA ASN A 110 -8.53 -10.53 15.62
C ASN A 110 -7.45 -11.61 15.43
N HIS A 111 -6.20 -11.36 15.84
CA HIS A 111 -5.07 -12.28 15.66
C HIS A 111 -4.94 -12.76 14.22
N ASP A 112 -5.07 -11.84 13.28
CA ASP A 112 -5.04 -12.15 11.86
C ASP A 112 -3.70 -12.78 11.46
N SER A 113 -3.77 -13.93 10.78
CA SER A 113 -2.58 -14.72 10.45
C SER A 113 -1.67 -14.03 9.45
N ALA A 114 -2.21 -13.25 8.51
CA ALA A 114 -1.41 -12.54 7.54
C ALA A 114 -0.64 -11.39 8.20
N LEU A 115 -1.28 -10.61 9.09
CA LEU A 115 -0.58 -9.57 9.84
C LEU A 115 0.44 -10.16 10.81
N THR A 116 0.11 -11.27 11.48
CA THR A 116 1.02 -11.94 12.43
C THR A 116 2.29 -12.46 11.74
N ALA A 117 2.19 -12.93 10.49
CA ALA A 117 3.30 -13.46 9.72
C ALA A 117 4.00 -12.42 8.84
N ALA A 118 3.52 -11.19 8.83
CA ALA A 118 4.06 -10.14 7.96
C ALA A 118 5.50 -9.76 8.35
N ASP A 119 6.38 -9.75 7.38
CA ASP A 119 7.70 -9.11 7.45
C ASP A 119 7.61 -7.65 7.02
N LYS A 120 6.79 -7.39 5.97
CA LYS A 120 6.53 -6.05 5.44
C LYS A 120 5.04 -5.79 5.24
N ILE A 121 4.70 -4.51 5.30
CA ILE A 121 3.40 -3.94 4.95
C ILE A 121 3.67 -2.95 3.82
N LEU A 122 3.03 -3.16 2.67
CA LEU A 122 3.14 -2.28 1.50
C LEU A 122 1.77 -1.71 1.18
N PHE A 123 1.68 -0.39 1.02
CA PHE A 123 0.46 0.25 0.51
C PHE A 123 0.25 -0.13 -0.95
N MET A 124 -0.96 0.04 -1.47
CA MET A 124 -1.33 -0.49 -2.79
C MET A 124 -0.38 -0.05 -3.92
N PRO A 125 -0.01 1.23 -4.09
CA PRO A 125 0.92 1.62 -5.17
C PRO A 125 2.34 1.08 -4.92
N ASP A 126 2.75 0.97 -3.65
CA ASP A 126 4.05 0.39 -3.27
C ASP A 126 4.10 -1.11 -3.58
N ALA A 127 3.00 -1.82 -3.31
CA ALA A 127 2.87 -3.25 -3.61
C ALA A 127 2.90 -3.52 -5.12
N LEU A 128 2.22 -2.72 -5.93
CA LEU A 128 2.25 -2.82 -7.38
C LEU A 128 3.62 -2.46 -7.95
N SER A 129 4.28 -1.43 -7.39
CA SER A 129 5.66 -1.06 -7.72
C SER A 129 6.64 -2.20 -7.35
N TYR A 130 6.45 -2.84 -6.20
CA TYR A 130 7.22 -4.01 -5.78
C TYR A 130 7.09 -5.16 -6.79
N MET A 131 5.88 -5.45 -7.27
CA MET A 131 5.67 -6.50 -8.28
C MET A 131 6.39 -6.19 -9.61
N LEU A 132 6.60 -4.92 -9.92
CA LEU A 132 7.33 -4.52 -11.13
C LEU A 132 8.85 -4.50 -10.94
N THR A 133 9.34 -4.15 -9.73
CA THR A 133 10.75 -3.82 -9.49
C THR A 133 11.47 -4.76 -8.55
N GLY A 134 10.74 -5.46 -7.67
CA GLY A 134 11.32 -6.20 -6.56
C GLY A 134 11.73 -5.31 -5.36
N GLU A 135 11.52 -3.99 -5.42
CA GLU A 135 11.93 -3.04 -4.39
C GLU A 135 10.76 -2.71 -3.44
N MET A 136 10.96 -2.89 -2.14
CA MET A 136 9.96 -2.57 -1.12
C MET A 136 10.19 -1.17 -0.58
N VAL A 137 9.28 -0.26 -0.90
CA VAL A 137 9.30 1.14 -0.49
C VAL A 137 8.04 1.51 0.28
N THR A 138 8.02 2.71 0.83
CA THR A 138 6.86 3.38 1.41
C THR A 138 6.82 4.79 0.83
N GLU A 139 5.93 5.03 -0.13
CA GLU A 139 5.79 6.37 -0.70
C GLU A 139 5.02 7.26 0.28
N TYR A 140 5.52 8.46 0.49
CA TYR A 140 5.08 9.38 1.54
C TYR A 140 3.61 9.78 1.42
N THR A 141 3.13 10.12 0.23
CA THR A 141 1.77 10.64 0.05
C THR A 141 0.71 9.57 0.29
N ILE A 142 0.95 8.33 -0.17
CA ILE A 142 0.06 7.21 0.13
C ILE A 142 0.13 6.85 1.63
N ALA A 143 1.32 6.84 2.23
CA ALA A 143 1.49 6.57 3.64
C ALA A 143 0.78 7.61 4.54
N SER A 144 0.68 8.86 4.10
CA SER A 144 -0.03 9.89 4.84
C SER A 144 -1.51 9.58 5.03
N THR A 145 -2.13 8.86 4.08
CA THR A 145 -3.55 8.46 4.17
C THR A 145 -3.82 7.43 5.26
N ALA A 146 -2.78 6.72 5.68
CA ALA A 146 -2.86 5.62 6.64
C ALA A 146 -3.22 6.06 8.07
N GLN A 147 -3.10 7.36 8.39
CA GLN A 147 -3.17 7.89 9.74
C GLN A 147 -2.09 7.30 10.67
N LEU A 148 -0.90 7.04 10.11
CA LEU A 148 0.28 6.51 10.80
C LEU A 148 1.49 7.45 10.73
N VAL A 149 1.48 8.41 9.81
CA VAL A 149 2.59 9.35 9.60
C VAL A 149 2.40 10.58 10.48
N ASN A 150 3.44 10.94 11.22
CA ASN A 150 3.48 12.20 11.96
C ASN A 150 3.73 13.35 10.97
N ALA A 151 2.79 14.29 10.90
CA ALA A 151 2.81 15.40 9.96
C ALA A 151 4.01 16.36 10.16
N ASN A 152 4.52 16.46 11.39
CA ASN A 152 5.65 17.35 11.70
C ASN A 152 7.01 16.71 11.36
N THR A 153 7.19 15.42 11.71
CA THR A 153 8.45 14.71 11.49
C THR A 153 8.54 14.05 10.12
N ARG A 154 7.41 13.89 9.44
CA ARG A 154 7.24 13.16 8.16
C ARG A 154 7.73 11.72 8.21
N LYS A 155 7.63 11.09 9.38
CA LYS A 155 7.97 9.69 9.64
C LYS A 155 6.76 8.97 10.22
N LEU A 156 6.77 7.67 10.19
CA LEU A 156 5.76 6.88 10.93
C LEU A 156 5.86 7.22 12.42
N GLU A 157 4.71 7.34 13.07
CA GLU A 157 4.62 7.66 14.50
C GLU A 157 4.81 6.40 15.34
N ASP A 158 5.93 6.32 16.04
CA ASP A 158 6.31 5.14 16.83
C ASP A 158 5.28 4.80 17.91
N ALA A 159 4.61 5.81 18.50
CA ALA A 159 3.57 5.56 19.49
C ALA A 159 2.38 4.79 18.88
N LEU A 160 2.00 5.09 17.64
CA LEU A 160 0.95 4.37 16.93
C LEU A 160 1.41 2.98 16.50
N LEU A 161 2.64 2.86 15.98
CA LEU A 161 3.20 1.56 15.61
C LEU A 161 3.29 0.62 16.80
N ASN A 162 3.77 1.09 17.95
CA ASN A 162 3.86 0.31 19.18
C ASN A 162 2.48 -0.20 19.63
N GLU A 163 1.46 0.65 19.56
CA GLU A 163 0.08 0.26 19.89
C GLU A 163 -0.44 -0.87 18.96
N LEU A 164 0.01 -0.87 17.72
CA LEU A 164 -0.31 -1.92 16.73
C LEU A 164 0.58 -3.17 16.87
N GLY A 165 1.61 -3.15 17.72
CA GLY A 165 2.61 -4.21 17.78
C GLY A 165 3.55 -4.23 16.57
N LEU A 166 3.70 -3.10 15.90
CA LEU A 166 4.53 -2.91 14.71
C LEU A 166 5.75 -2.03 15.03
N THR A 167 6.70 -2.00 14.12
CA THR A 167 7.88 -1.14 14.16
C THR A 167 8.13 -0.53 12.78
N GLN A 168 9.01 0.45 12.69
CA GLN A 168 9.49 1.01 11.41
C GLN A 168 9.98 -0.07 10.44
N ALA A 169 10.54 -1.17 10.96
CA ALA A 169 11.08 -2.25 10.12
C ALA A 169 10.02 -3.01 9.31
N HIS A 170 8.74 -2.92 9.70
CA HIS A 170 7.64 -3.53 8.93
C HIS A 170 7.29 -2.73 7.66
N PHE A 171 7.90 -1.58 7.45
CA PHE A 171 7.66 -0.74 6.28
C PHE A 171 8.93 -0.65 5.42
N GLY A 172 8.76 -0.30 4.15
CA GLY A 172 9.88 -0.07 3.25
C GLY A 172 10.60 1.25 3.55
N ARG A 173 11.72 1.51 2.86
CA ARG A 173 12.36 2.83 2.92
C ARG A 173 11.40 3.89 2.40
N PHE A 174 11.36 5.05 3.04
CA PHE A 174 10.55 6.16 2.54
C PHE A 174 11.09 6.68 1.21
N VAL A 175 10.16 6.94 0.30
CA VAL A 175 10.40 7.64 -0.97
C VAL A 175 9.40 8.77 -1.12
N TYR A 176 9.77 9.78 -1.88
CA TYR A 176 8.96 10.96 -2.16
C TYR A 176 8.72 11.06 -3.67
N PRO A 177 7.68 11.78 -4.12
CA PRO A 177 7.46 12.03 -5.54
C PRO A 177 8.73 12.56 -6.23
N GLY A 178 9.14 11.89 -7.30
CA GLY A 178 10.40 12.14 -8.02
C GLY A 178 11.53 11.17 -7.67
N ASP A 179 11.47 10.46 -6.54
CA ASP A 179 12.48 9.47 -6.19
C ASP A 179 12.39 8.22 -7.06
N ARG A 180 13.52 7.62 -7.36
CA ARG A 180 13.58 6.34 -8.05
C ARG A 180 13.24 5.20 -7.07
N VAL A 181 12.21 4.42 -7.38
CA VAL A 181 11.85 3.20 -6.66
C VAL A 181 12.81 2.07 -7.05
N GLY A 182 12.91 1.78 -8.34
CA GLY A 182 13.74 0.71 -8.89
C GLY A 182 13.70 0.73 -10.41
N VAL A 183 14.06 -0.39 -11.04
CA VAL A 183 13.88 -0.65 -12.48
C VAL A 183 13.01 -1.89 -12.64
N LEU A 184 12.40 -2.04 -13.80
CA LEU A 184 11.66 -3.25 -14.14
C LEU A 184 12.54 -4.50 -13.96
N THR A 185 12.03 -5.52 -13.30
CA THR A 185 12.70 -6.81 -13.19
C THR A 185 12.90 -7.44 -14.59
N LYS A 186 13.87 -8.31 -14.73
CA LYS A 186 14.10 -9.02 -16.02
C LYS A 186 12.89 -9.84 -16.47
N GLU A 187 12.07 -10.29 -15.54
CA GLU A 187 10.82 -10.97 -15.85
C GLU A 187 9.82 -10.01 -16.49
N VAL A 188 9.57 -8.85 -15.86
CA VAL A 188 8.65 -7.82 -16.37
C VAL A 188 9.13 -7.30 -17.73
N GLN A 189 10.45 -7.09 -17.90
CA GLN A 189 11.02 -6.70 -19.18
C GLN A 189 10.69 -7.71 -20.30
N ARG A 190 10.87 -9.00 -20.02
CA ARG A 190 10.51 -10.07 -20.99
C ARG A 190 9.02 -10.11 -21.30
N MET A 191 8.18 -9.93 -20.27
CA MET A 191 6.73 -9.95 -20.46
C MET A 191 6.21 -8.76 -21.25
N THR A 192 6.80 -7.59 -21.07
CA THR A 192 6.28 -6.32 -21.65
C THR A 192 6.98 -5.94 -22.96
N GLY A 193 8.19 -6.41 -23.19
CA GLY A 193 9.06 -5.96 -24.28
C GLY A 193 9.76 -4.64 -23.99
N LEU A 194 9.65 -4.11 -22.77
CA LEU A 194 10.36 -2.92 -22.32
C LEU A 194 11.79 -3.27 -21.85
N GLY A 195 12.68 -2.28 -21.88
CA GLY A 195 14.04 -2.39 -21.35
C GLY A 195 14.14 -2.08 -19.86
N ASP A 196 15.30 -1.58 -19.44
CA ASP A 196 15.60 -1.16 -18.07
C ASP A 196 14.87 0.19 -17.74
N ILE A 197 13.55 0.18 -17.78
CA ILE A 197 12.73 1.36 -17.51
C ILE A 197 12.65 1.58 -15.98
N PRO A 198 12.97 2.79 -15.48
CA PRO A 198 12.83 3.10 -14.08
C PRO A 198 11.37 3.26 -13.67
N VAL A 199 11.04 2.78 -12.47
CA VAL A 199 9.82 3.13 -11.76
C VAL A 199 10.14 4.29 -10.83
N ILE A 200 9.42 5.38 -10.99
CA ILE A 200 9.58 6.63 -10.25
C ILE A 200 8.39 6.79 -9.30
N ALA A 201 8.65 7.11 -8.05
CA ALA A 201 7.60 7.47 -7.12
C ALA A 201 6.88 8.72 -7.64
N VAL A 202 5.57 8.64 -7.72
CA VAL A 202 4.68 9.78 -7.98
C VAL A 202 3.90 10.07 -6.70
N ALA A 203 3.03 11.07 -6.68
CA ALA A 203 2.02 11.18 -5.62
C ALA A 203 1.14 9.92 -5.70
N GLY A 204 1.42 8.96 -4.81
CA GLY A 204 0.85 7.60 -4.88
C GLY A 204 -0.63 7.52 -4.52
N HIS A 205 -1.20 8.62 -3.99
CA HIS A 205 -2.63 8.74 -3.67
C HIS A 205 -3.32 9.57 -4.76
N ASP A 206 -4.37 9.03 -5.39
CA ASP A 206 -5.12 9.61 -6.51
C ASP A 206 -5.78 10.97 -6.22
N THR A 207 -5.85 11.36 -4.96
CA THR A 207 -6.35 12.67 -4.50
C THR A 207 -5.28 13.55 -3.85
N ALA A 208 -4.00 13.21 -4.00
CA ALA A 208 -2.87 13.98 -3.46
C ALA A 208 -2.60 15.27 -4.25
#